data_70b1e7f0d87f97891664d9d94bd4f256
#
_entry.id   70b1e7f0d87f97891664d9d94bd4f256
#
_cell.length_a   1.000
_cell.length_b   1.000
_cell.length_c   1.000
_cell.angle_alpha   90.00
_cell.angle_beta   90.00
_cell.angle_gamma   90.00
#
_symmetry.space_group_name_H-M   'P 1'
#
loop_
_entity.id
_entity.type
_entity.pdbx_description
1 polymer ?
#
loop_
_entity_poly.entity_id
_entity_poly.type
_entity_poly.pdbx_seq_one_letter_code
_entity_poly.pdbx_strand_id
1 'polypeptide(L)'
;MSLPNTFSKEERLKSRKQIGLLFKNRQSVGSYPLRIFWAETEREASKYPVAISFSVSKRIFKQAVKRNRHKRLMLEVFRLHKHELYEKLNSETKQLNLMLIYVGKEPADFATIEKKYLKLMDKLFAQIAPQT
;
A
#
# COMPACT_ATOMS: atom_id res chain seq x y z
N MET A 1 19.88 4.70 -10.35
CA MET A 1 19.00 5.83 -10.71
C MET A 1 17.71 5.72 -9.92
N SER A 2 17.36 6.74 -9.18
CA SER A 2 16.14 6.71 -8.38
C SER A 2 14.90 6.90 -9.26
N LEU A 3 13.82 6.19 -8.93
CA LEU A 3 12.55 6.37 -9.60
C LEU A 3 11.92 7.71 -9.19
N PRO A 4 11.19 8.36 -10.09
CA PRO A 4 10.56 9.64 -9.74
C PRO A 4 9.46 9.47 -8.69
N ASN A 5 9.14 10.55 -7.99
CA ASN A 5 8.06 10.59 -7.00
C ASN A 5 6.68 10.71 -7.67
N THR A 6 6.48 10.02 -8.78
CA THR A 6 5.21 9.97 -9.48
C THR A 6 4.56 8.60 -9.27
N PHE A 7 3.28 8.50 -9.58
CA PHE A 7 2.55 7.25 -9.46
C PHE A 7 2.11 6.81 -10.86
N SER A 8 2.81 5.82 -11.42
CA SER A 8 2.58 5.36 -12.79
C SER A 8 1.49 4.29 -12.86
N LYS A 9 1.06 3.99 -14.09
CA LYS A 9 0.07 2.93 -14.34
C LYS A 9 0.57 1.57 -13.87
N GLU A 10 1.86 1.31 -13.99
CA GLU A 10 2.46 0.02 -13.60
C GLU A 10 2.45 -0.17 -12.08
N GLU A 11 2.40 0.92 -11.32
CA GLU A 11 2.34 0.86 -9.87
C GLU A 11 0.92 0.65 -9.36
N ARG A 12 -0.08 0.74 -10.21
CA ARG A 12 -1.49 0.57 -9.83
C ARG A 12 -1.91 -0.88 -9.93
N LEU A 13 -2.45 -1.41 -8.86
CA LEU A 13 -3.02 -2.76 -8.86
C LEU A 13 -4.47 -2.68 -9.30
N LYS A 14 -4.76 -3.18 -10.51
CA LYS A 14 -6.08 -3.10 -11.12
C LYS A 14 -6.79 -4.43 -11.27
N SER A 15 -6.02 -5.52 -11.26
CA SER A 15 -6.59 -6.85 -11.49
C SER A 15 -7.48 -7.27 -10.34
N ARG A 16 -8.76 -7.52 -10.63
CA ARG A 16 -9.72 -8.01 -9.64
C ARG A 16 -9.31 -9.37 -9.08
N LYS A 17 -8.73 -10.21 -9.93
CA LYS A 17 -8.23 -11.52 -9.52
C LYS A 17 -7.11 -11.39 -8.51
N GLN A 18 -6.13 -10.51 -8.77
CA GLN A 18 -5.01 -10.31 -7.89
C GLN A 18 -5.44 -9.66 -6.57
N ILE A 19 -6.37 -8.71 -6.62
CA ILE A 19 -6.93 -8.10 -5.42
C ILE A 19 -7.65 -9.14 -4.56
N GLY A 20 -8.44 -10.02 -5.20
CA GLY A 20 -9.11 -11.10 -4.50
C GLY A 20 -8.14 -12.05 -3.81
N LEU A 21 -7.02 -12.37 -4.46
CA LEU A 21 -5.98 -13.22 -3.88
C LEU A 21 -5.34 -12.58 -2.65
N LEU A 22 -5.19 -11.25 -2.62
CA LEU A 22 -4.68 -10.55 -1.45
C LEU A 22 -5.54 -10.80 -0.22
N PHE A 23 -6.86 -10.68 -0.37
CA PHE A 23 -7.78 -10.91 0.74
C PHE A 23 -7.83 -12.39 1.14
N LYS A 24 -7.71 -13.29 0.16
CA LYS A 24 -7.74 -14.72 0.41
C LYS A 24 -6.52 -15.19 1.18
N ASN A 25 -5.34 -14.64 0.89
CA ASN A 25 -4.10 -14.99 1.58
C ASN A 25 -4.04 -14.51 3.02
N ARG A 26 -4.83 -13.51 3.37
CA ARG A 26 -4.95 -12.97 4.73
C ARG A 26 -3.65 -12.47 5.34
N GLN A 27 -2.63 -12.21 4.52
CA GLN A 27 -1.42 -11.58 5.02
C GLN A 27 -1.67 -10.08 5.14
N SER A 28 -1.65 -9.56 6.36
CA SER A 28 -1.84 -8.14 6.57
C SER A 28 -1.16 -7.67 7.83
N VAL A 29 -0.87 -6.38 7.87
CA VAL A 29 -0.41 -5.70 9.07
C VAL A 29 -1.25 -4.43 9.23
N GLY A 30 -1.37 -3.96 10.48
CA GLY A 30 -2.17 -2.80 10.77
C GLY A 30 -1.49 -1.80 11.67
N SER A 31 -1.77 -0.53 11.44
CA SER A 31 -1.47 0.58 12.33
C SER A 31 -2.67 1.53 12.22
N TYR A 32 -3.63 1.38 13.11
CA TYR A 32 -4.90 2.11 13.03
C TYR A 32 -4.66 3.61 12.78
N PRO A 33 -5.35 4.26 11.82
CA PRO A 33 -6.52 3.77 11.08
C PRO A 33 -6.20 3.10 9.74
N LEU A 34 -4.99 2.58 9.55
CA LEU A 34 -4.57 1.94 8.31
C LEU A 34 -4.36 0.45 8.49
N ARG A 35 -4.61 -0.29 7.40
CA ARG A 35 -4.27 -1.70 7.29
C ARG A 35 -3.81 -1.98 5.87
N ILE A 36 -2.78 -2.80 5.73
CA ILE A 36 -2.28 -3.16 4.42
C ILE A 36 -2.29 -4.68 4.26
N PHE A 37 -2.88 -5.16 3.16
CA PHE A 37 -2.78 -6.54 2.73
C PHE A 37 -1.66 -6.65 1.72
N TRP A 38 -0.90 -7.73 1.76
CA TRP A 38 0.23 -7.90 0.88
C TRP A 38 0.41 -9.34 0.46
N ALA A 39 0.97 -9.55 -0.74
CA ALA A 39 1.33 -10.85 -1.26
C ALA A 39 2.51 -10.71 -2.19
N GLU A 40 3.41 -11.69 -2.16
CA GLU A 40 4.50 -11.74 -3.12
C GLU A 40 3.93 -12.14 -4.48
N THR A 41 4.48 -11.55 -5.53
CA THR A 41 4.06 -11.84 -6.89
C THR A 41 5.27 -11.77 -7.81
N GLU A 42 5.12 -12.33 -9.01
CA GLU A 42 6.10 -12.19 -10.07
C GLU A 42 5.45 -11.45 -11.23
N ARG A 43 6.10 -10.40 -11.71
CA ARG A 43 5.63 -9.64 -12.86
C ARG A 43 6.79 -9.44 -13.81
N GLU A 44 6.65 -10.00 -14.98
CA GLU A 44 7.67 -9.86 -16.00
C GLU A 44 7.70 -8.42 -16.51
N ALA A 45 8.92 -7.95 -16.81
CA ALA A 45 9.16 -6.67 -17.47
C ALA A 45 8.70 -5.44 -16.71
N SER A 46 8.35 -5.53 -15.42
CA SER A 46 8.01 -4.36 -14.63
C SER A 46 9.24 -3.81 -13.95
N LYS A 47 9.45 -2.50 -14.06
CA LYS A 47 10.52 -1.81 -13.38
C LYS A 47 10.17 -1.41 -11.94
N TYR A 48 8.91 -1.62 -11.56
CA TYR A 48 8.43 -1.29 -10.21
C TYR A 48 8.21 -2.56 -9.41
N PRO A 49 8.76 -2.63 -8.17
CA PRO A 49 8.59 -3.82 -7.33
C PRO A 49 7.21 -3.92 -6.66
N VAL A 50 6.36 -2.92 -6.83
CA VAL A 50 5.06 -2.84 -6.15
C VAL A 50 3.96 -2.49 -7.13
N ALA A 51 2.82 -3.18 -6.99
CA ALA A 51 1.55 -2.70 -7.51
C ALA A 51 0.62 -2.53 -6.32
N ILE A 52 0.01 -1.37 -6.18
CA ILE A 52 -0.77 -1.01 -4.99
C ILE A 52 -2.12 -0.45 -5.38
N SER A 53 -3.13 -0.77 -4.55
CA SER A 53 -4.47 -0.19 -4.65
C SER A 53 -4.83 0.41 -3.30
N PHE A 54 -5.75 1.37 -3.32
CA PHE A 54 -6.19 2.08 -2.13
C PHE A 54 -7.70 1.93 -1.97
N SER A 55 -8.14 1.69 -0.74
CA SER A 55 -9.56 1.45 -0.49
C SER A 55 -10.03 2.15 0.78
N VAL A 56 -11.26 2.62 0.76
CA VAL A 56 -11.95 3.20 1.92
C VAL A 56 -13.37 2.63 1.92
N SER A 57 -13.80 2.10 3.05
CA SER A 57 -15.10 1.41 3.15
C SER A 57 -16.29 2.37 2.96
N LYS A 58 -17.25 1.95 2.14
CA LYS A 58 -18.52 2.67 1.98
C LYS A 58 -19.36 2.63 3.26
N ARG A 59 -19.14 1.63 4.11
CA ARG A 59 -19.85 1.53 5.39
C ARG A 59 -19.45 2.64 6.34
N ILE A 60 -18.15 3.02 6.29
CA ILE A 60 -17.60 4.01 7.20
C ILE A 60 -17.81 5.41 6.67
N PHE A 61 -17.47 5.65 5.40
CA PHE A 61 -17.68 6.94 4.75
C PHE A 61 -18.66 6.78 3.59
N LYS A 62 -19.90 7.14 3.82
CA LYS A 62 -20.97 7.01 2.83
C LYS A 62 -20.80 7.95 1.64
N GLN A 63 -20.21 9.12 1.89
CA GLN A 63 -20.00 10.12 0.85
C GLN A 63 -18.76 9.81 0.03
N ALA A 64 -18.93 9.74 -1.29
CA ALA A 64 -17.83 9.47 -2.21
C ALA A 64 -16.71 10.49 -2.11
N VAL A 65 -17.04 11.76 -1.86
CA VAL A 65 -16.07 12.84 -1.71
C VAL A 65 -15.09 12.54 -0.57
N LYS A 66 -15.60 12.09 0.57
CA LYS A 66 -14.76 11.74 1.73
C LYS A 66 -13.89 10.53 1.46
N ARG A 67 -14.45 9.50 0.80
CA ARG A 67 -13.67 8.31 0.43
C ARG A 67 -12.54 8.68 -0.53
N ASN A 68 -12.85 9.47 -1.54
CA ASN A 68 -11.86 9.88 -2.54
C ASN A 68 -10.76 10.73 -1.91
N ARG A 69 -11.11 11.59 -0.97
CA ARG A 69 -10.12 12.39 -0.24
C ARG A 69 -9.13 11.51 0.50
N HIS A 70 -9.62 10.49 1.22
CA HIS A 70 -8.75 9.59 1.99
C HIS A 70 -7.89 8.72 1.07
N LYS A 71 -8.45 8.27 -0.05
CA LYS A 71 -7.66 7.55 -1.06
C LYS A 71 -6.53 8.42 -1.59
N ARG A 72 -6.82 9.69 -1.86
CA ARG A 72 -5.80 10.64 -2.34
C ARG A 72 -4.72 10.88 -1.29
N LEU A 73 -5.11 11.02 -0.03
CA LEU A 73 -4.14 11.21 1.06
C LEU A 73 -3.22 10.00 1.20
N MET A 74 -3.78 8.79 1.16
CA MET A 74 -2.99 7.56 1.21
C MET A 74 -2.03 7.45 0.01
N LEU A 75 -2.51 7.79 -1.17
CA LEU A 75 -1.68 7.77 -2.38
C LEU A 75 -0.53 8.76 -2.26
N GLU A 76 -0.80 9.97 -1.76
CA GLU A 76 0.25 10.99 -1.59
C GLU A 76 1.31 10.54 -0.59
N VAL A 77 0.90 9.94 0.52
CA VAL A 77 1.85 9.43 1.51
C VAL A 77 2.70 8.33 0.90
N PHE A 78 2.07 7.38 0.19
CA PHE A 78 2.78 6.32 -0.49
C PHE A 78 3.78 6.88 -1.51
N ARG A 79 3.33 7.82 -2.34
CA ARG A 79 4.16 8.43 -3.38
C ARG A 79 5.43 9.07 -2.81
N LEU A 80 5.29 9.76 -1.69
CA LEU A 80 6.41 10.45 -1.05
C LEU A 80 7.39 9.49 -0.37
N HIS A 81 6.94 8.35 0.10
CA HIS A 81 7.76 7.43 0.91
C HIS A 81 8.06 6.09 0.24
N LYS A 82 7.69 5.91 -1.02
CA LYS A 82 7.80 4.61 -1.69
C LYS A 82 9.24 4.15 -1.92
N HIS A 83 10.19 5.08 -2.01
CA HIS A 83 11.57 4.74 -2.37
C HIS A 83 12.22 3.78 -1.38
N GLU A 84 11.98 3.97 -0.09
CA GLU A 84 12.53 3.09 0.94
C GLU A 84 12.00 1.67 0.78
N LEU A 85 10.69 1.53 0.54
CA LEU A 85 10.08 0.23 0.28
C LEU A 85 10.67 -0.40 -0.99
N TYR A 86 10.82 0.38 -2.05
CA TYR A 86 11.35 -0.12 -3.32
C TYR A 86 12.78 -0.60 -3.19
N GLU A 87 13.62 0.14 -2.47
CA GLU A 87 15.01 -0.26 -2.22
C GLU A 87 15.05 -1.59 -1.46
N LYS A 88 14.23 -1.72 -0.44
CA LYS A 88 14.15 -2.94 0.35
C LYS A 88 13.75 -4.13 -0.51
N LEU A 89 12.73 -3.98 -1.34
CA LEU A 89 12.24 -5.06 -2.19
C LEU A 89 13.24 -5.40 -3.29
N ASN A 90 13.88 -4.41 -3.88
CA ASN A 90 14.88 -4.64 -4.92
C ASN A 90 16.10 -5.37 -4.35
N SER A 91 16.53 -5.05 -3.13
CA SER A 91 17.68 -5.71 -2.51
C SER A 91 17.40 -7.20 -2.26
N GLU A 92 16.14 -7.59 -2.11
CA GLU A 92 15.74 -8.98 -1.89
C GLU A 92 15.15 -9.63 -3.13
N THR A 93 15.15 -8.94 -4.26
CA THR A 93 14.60 -9.41 -5.53
C THR A 93 13.14 -9.85 -5.39
N LYS A 94 12.35 -9.03 -4.67
CA LYS A 94 10.95 -9.33 -4.40
C LYS A 94 10.03 -8.32 -5.07
N GLN A 95 8.85 -8.78 -5.45
CA GLN A 95 7.77 -7.94 -5.94
C GLN A 95 6.52 -8.21 -5.12
N LEU A 96 5.77 -7.16 -4.81
CA LEU A 96 4.57 -7.27 -3.98
C LEU A 96 3.36 -6.67 -4.66
N ASN A 97 2.21 -7.29 -4.42
CA ASN A 97 0.91 -6.67 -4.59
C ASN A 97 0.45 -6.16 -3.22
N LEU A 98 -0.05 -4.95 -3.16
CA LEU A 98 -0.47 -4.30 -1.93
C LEU A 98 -1.88 -3.73 -2.06
N MET A 99 -2.64 -3.80 -0.96
CA MET A 99 -3.92 -3.10 -0.82
C MET A 99 -3.88 -2.33 0.49
N LEU A 100 -3.80 -1.00 0.41
CA LEU A 100 -3.81 -0.13 1.59
C LEU A 100 -5.25 0.32 1.83
N ILE A 101 -5.75 0.05 3.04
CA ILE A 101 -7.13 0.31 3.41
C ILE A 101 -7.19 1.27 4.58
N TYR A 102 -8.05 2.27 4.46
CA TYR A 102 -8.41 3.14 5.58
C TYR A 102 -9.56 2.48 6.33
N VAL A 103 -9.32 2.12 7.59
CA VAL A 103 -10.31 1.43 8.43
C VAL A 103 -10.81 2.29 9.59
N GLY A 104 -10.39 3.54 9.65
CA GLY A 104 -10.82 4.46 10.70
C GLY A 104 -12.25 4.94 10.50
N LYS A 105 -12.96 5.14 11.61
CA LYS A 105 -14.35 5.60 11.58
C LYS A 105 -14.47 7.12 11.41
N GLU A 106 -13.40 7.84 11.71
CA GLU A 106 -13.37 9.29 11.62
C GLU A 106 -12.37 9.75 10.57
N PRO A 107 -12.58 10.96 10.00
CA PRO A 107 -11.62 11.50 9.05
C PRO A 107 -10.26 11.73 9.69
N ALA A 108 -9.20 11.59 8.90
CA ALA A 108 -7.84 11.90 9.32
C ALA A 108 -7.20 12.85 8.33
N ASP A 109 -6.23 13.63 8.81
CA ASP A 109 -5.46 14.52 7.97
C ASP A 109 -4.21 13.83 7.42
N PHE A 110 -3.49 14.52 6.56
CA PHE A 110 -2.27 14.01 5.95
C PHE A 110 -1.24 13.58 7.00
N ALA A 111 -0.99 14.44 7.99
CA ALA A 111 0.02 14.17 9.01
C ALA A 111 -0.26 12.91 9.80
N THR A 112 -1.53 12.68 10.15
CA THR A 112 -1.94 11.48 10.87
C THR A 112 -1.74 10.24 10.02
N ILE A 113 -2.18 10.29 8.76
CA ILE A 113 -2.02 9.16 7.83
C ILE A 113 -0.55 8.87 7.59
N GLU A 114 0.28 9.90 7.40
CA GLU A 114 1.71 9.75 7.18
C GLU A 114 2.38 9.06 8.37
N LYS A 115 2.10 9.52 9.59
CA LYS A 115 2.67 8.94 10.81
C LYS A 115 2.32 7.46 10.94
N LYS A 116 1.05 7.13 10.70
CA LYS A 116 0.60 5.74 10.82
C LYS A 116 1.10 4.87 9.68
N TYR A 117 1.25 5.44 8.49
CA TYR A 117 1.82 4.75 7.35
C TYR A 117 3.29 4.34 7.62
N LEU A 118 4.07 5.25 8.21
CA LEU A 118 5.47 4.95 8.52
C LEU A 118 5.59 3.80 9.53
N LYS A 119 4.74 3.80 10.56
CA LYS A 119 4.66 2.67 11.50
C LYS A 119 4.25 1.38 10.81
N LEU A 120 3.32 1.49 9.88
CA LEU A 120 2.83 0.36 9.10
C LEU A 120 3.95 -0.25 8.26
N MET A 121 4.79 0.61 7.65
CA MET A 121 5.92 0.15 6.86
C MET A 121 6.95 -0.59 7.70
N ASP A 122 7.22 -0.13 8.92
CA ASP A 122 8.13 -0.85 9.83
C ASP A 122 7.61 -2.26 10.09
N LYS A 123 6.32 -2.42 10.31
CA LYS A 123 5.72 -3.73 10.52
C LYS A 123 5.77 -4.60 9.26
N LEU A 124 5.53 -3.98 8.11
CA LEU A 124 5.59 -4.69 6.83
C LEU A 124 7.01 -5.18 6.55
N PHE A 125 8.01 -4.33 6.77
CA PHE A 125 9.41 -4.70 6.58
C PHE A 125 9.80 -5.90 7.44
N ALA A 126 9.32 -5.97 8.68
CA ALA A 126 9.57 -7.10 9.56
C ALA A 126 8.96 -8.40 9.01
N GLN A 127 7.81 -8.29 8.36
CA GLN A 127 7.11 -9.45 7.77
C GLN A 127 7.78 -9.97 6.50
N ILE A 128 8.31 -9.07 5.67
CA ILE A 128 8.90 -9.46 4.38
C ILE A 128 10.41 -9.71 4.45
N ALA A 129 11.05 -9.42 5.58
CA ALA A 129 12.47 -9.68 5.75
C ALA A 129 12.75 -11.18 5.66
N PRO A 130 13.87 -11.59 5.05
CA PRO A 130 14.17 -13.00 4.96
C PRO A 130 14.37 -13.57 6.36
N GLN A 131 13.79 -14.72 6.58
CA GLN A 131 14.02 -15.47 7.82
C GLN A 131 15.34 -16.20 7.70
N THR A 132 16.29 -15.80 8.50
CA THR A 132 17.60 -16.47 8.55
C THR A 132 17.57 -17.63 9.52
#